data_118433e648c5ff3c4c7fccf04d185540
#
_entry.id   118433e648c5ff3c4c7fccf04d185540
#
_cell.length_a   1.000
_cell.length_b   1.000
_cell.length_c   1.000
_cell.angle_alpha   90.00
_cell.angle_beta   90.00
_cell.angle_gamma   90.00
#
_symmetry.space_group_name_H-M   'P 1'
#
loop_
_entity.id
_entity.type
_entity.pdbx_description
1 polymer ?
#
loop_
_entity_poly.entity_id
_entity_poly.type
_entity_poly.pdbx_seq_one_letter_code
_entity_poly.pdbx_strand_id
1 'polypeptide(L)'
;MQYNVLEYLENTACRLPEKEAFSGPNGGWPFARVLDAARRVGTALALQLPGVRRQPVVVFQERSPESIAAFLGVVYSGNCYVPLDAGLPPERLQAILGLLRPAAVLRMGEVATPPVSCPVLSYAQAVLCEADEALLKAIRLASTDQDPLYIIFTSGSTGTPKGVVTCHRSVIDYIDAFAEIAHIAQDDVLGSQAPLDYVAAIRDIYLPLKLGASCYLLPRSLFSMPARLFDALDEHRVTTLCWVASAFVIPAKMNAFAYKVPRYVNKVIFTGAVMPSKYLRRWQQALPDALYINHYGPTEITASCTYAVIDHLVGENETLPIGVPYRNTDILLLDEEGREVTAPGRIGELCVRGCSLALGYYGAPEATAKAFVQNPLNAAWPERIYRTGDYASRDERGVLWFHGRKDSQIKLMGHRVELFEIEAAARAGEGGEDACCFFQAEKEWLWLFVQSATVESAGLFEQLKRRLPAFMIPRRLVIRPALPVLANGKVDRRSLMAEMEAQSHGAG
;
A
#
# COMPACT_ATOMS: atom_id res chain seq x y z
N MET A 1 -19.49 14.31 14.58
CA MET A 1 -18.48 13.24 14.42
C MET A 1 -18.82 12.53 13.11
N GLN A 2 -17.86 12.36 12.22
CA GLN A 2 -18.04 11.63 10.96
C GLN A 2 -17.97 10.12 11.23
N TYR A 3 -18.86 9.36 10.59
CA TYR A 3 -18.90 7.90 10.71
C TYR A 3 -18.82 7.18 9.36
N ASN A 4 -18.86 7.93 8.24
CA ASN A 4 -18.73 7.36 6.91
C ASN A 4 -17.87 8.29 6.03
N VAL A 5 -16.91 7.73 5.29
CA VAL A 5 -16.00 8.52 4.44
C VAL A 5 -16.72 9.28 3.31
N LEU A 6 -17.92 8.87 2.91
CA LEU A 6 -18.72 9.57 1.91
C LEU A 6 -19.12 10.99 2.35
N GLU A 7 -19.22 11.24 3.66
CA GLU A 7 -19.46 12.58 4.19
C GLU A 7 -18.38 13.58 3.79
N TYR A 8 -17.13 13.12 3.57
CA TYR A 8 -16.06 13.94 3.05
C TYR A 8 -16.42 14.51 1.67
N LEU A 9 -16.78 13.62 0.73
CA LEU A 9 -17.16 14.01 -0.63
C LEU A 9 -18.43 14.88 -0.63
N GLU A 10 -19.46 14.47 0.12
CA GLU A 10 -20.74 15.17 0.16
C GLU A 10 -20.59 16.63 0.66
N ASN A 11 -19.85 16.81 1.76
CA ASN A 11 -19.59 18.12 2.34
C ASN A 11 -18.73 18.99 1.41
N THR A 12 -17.70 18.40 0.79
CA THR A 12 -16.78 19.14 -0.09
C THR A 12 -17.43 19.48 -1.42
N ALA A 13 -18.20 18.57 -2.02
CA ALA A 13 -18.94 18.84 -3.25
C ALA A 13 -20.03 19.91 -3.06
N CYS A 14 -20.66 19.98 -1.88
CA CYS A 14 -21.58 21.06 -1.55
C CYS A 14 -20.88 22.42 -1.46
N ARG A 15 -19.66 22.46 -0.92
CA ARG A 15 -18.90 23.69 -0.68
C ARG A 15 -18.11 24.16 -1.92
N LEU A 16 -17.58 23.20 -2.68
CA LEU A 16 -16.63 23.42 -3.79
C LEU A 16 -17.02 22.57 -5.02
N PRO A 17 -18.26 22.67 -5.55
CA PRO A 17 -18.75 21.77 -6.59
C PRO A 17 -17.89 21.76 -7.85
N GLU A 18 -17.45 22.94 -8.32
CA GLU A 18 -16.71 23.12 -9.57
C GLU A 18 -15.18 22.99 -9.41
N LYS A 19 -14.67 22.90 -8.19
CA LYS A 19 -13.25 22.72 -7.98
C LYS A 19 -12.83 21.33 -8.45
N GLU A 20 -11.71 21.26 -9.18
CA GLU A 20 -11.11 19.99 -9.57
C GLU A 20 -10.70 19.18 -8.34
N ALA A 21 -11.24 17.97 -8.22
CA ALA A 21 -10.93 17.02 -7.17
C ALA A 21 -9.78 16.09 -7.58
N PHE A 22 -9.94 15.45 -8.74
CA PHE A 22 -8.99 14.51 -9.30
C PHE A 22 -8.76 14.80 -10.77
N SER A 23 -7.51 14.72 -11.20
CA SER A 23 -7.14 14.83 -12.61
C SER A 23 -6.06 13.81 -12.98
N GLY A 24 -5.89 13.60 -14.26
CA GLY A 24 -4.92 12.73 -14.86
C GLY A 24 -4.69 13.10 -16.33
N PRO A 25 -3.95 12.31 -17.10
CA PRO A 25 -3.65 12.61 -18.50
C PRO A 25 -4.88 12.84 -19.39
N ASN A 26 -6.02 12.26 -19.03
CA ASN A 26 -7.27 12.32 -19.79
C ASN A 26 -8.22 13.44 -19.32
N GLY A 27 -7.75 14.34 -18.46
CA GLY A 27 -8.50 15.46 -17.93
C GLY A 27 -8.86 15.37 -16.46
N GLY A 28 -9.55 16.38 -15.96
CA GLY A 28 -9.92 16.54 -14.57
C GLY A 28 -11.41 16.41 -14.30
N TRP A 29 -11.74 16.01 -13.09
CA TRP A 29 -13.10 15.88 -12.59
C TRP A 29 -13.31 16.80 -11.38
N PRO A 30 -14.31 17.69 -11.43
CA PRO A 30 -14.71 18.48 -10.26
C PRO A 30 -15.42 17.60 -9.22
N PHE A 31 -15.48 18.09 -7.98
CA PHE A 31 -16.12 17.35 -6.86
C PHE A 31 -17.58 16.98 -7.17
N ALA A 32 -18.34 17.87 -7.81
CA ALA A 32 -19.74 17.59 -8.19
C ALA A 32 -19.85 16.39 -9.13
N ARG A 33 -18.94 16.28 -10.11
CA ARG A 33 -18.92 15.15 -11.06
C ARG A 33 -18.54 13.83 -10.37
N VAL A 34 -17.58 13.87 -9.46
CA VAL A 34 -17.20 12.68 -8.66
C VAL A 34 -18.38 12.20 -7.83
N LEU A 35 -19.10 13.13 -7.19
CA LEU A 35 -20.28 12.82 -6.36
C LEU A 35 -21.41 12.22 -7.19
N ASP A 36 -21.77 12.84 -8.33
CA ASP A 36 -22.85 12.37 -9.20
C ASP A 36 -22.52 10.95 -9.72
N ALA A 37 -21.31 10.76 -10.27
CA ALA A 37 -20.89 9.45 -10.77
C ALA A 37 -20.89 8.37 -9.68
N ALA A 38 -20.41 8.69 -8.47
CA ALA A 38 -20.40 7.75 -7.34
C ALA A 38 -21.83 7.34 -6.91
N ARG A 39 -22.78 8.28 -6.87
CA ARG A 39 -24.18 7.99 -6.54
C ARG A 39 -24.87 7.12 -7.60
N ARG A 40 -24.63 7.41 -8.88
CA ARG A 40 -25.17 6.61 -10.02
C ARG A 40 -24.64 5.19 -9.97
N VAL A 41 -23.34 5.01 -9.82
CA VAL A 41 -22.72 3.68 -9.68
C VAL A 41 -23.22 2.96 -8.43
N GLY A 42 -23.38 3.68 -7.31
CA GLY A 42 -23.92 3.15 -6.07
C GLY A 42 -25.34 2.65 -6.21
N THR A 43 -26.20 3.40 -6.91
CA THR A 43 -27.58 3.00 -7.24
C THR A 43 -27.60 1.76 -8.13
N ALA A 44 -26.81 1.74 -9.21
CA ALA A 44 -26.73 0.60 -10.12
C ALA A 44 -26.31 -0.68 -9.38
N LEU A 45 -25.31 -0.60 -8.50
CA LEU A 45 -24.87 -1.73 -7.69
C LEU A 45 -25.93 -2.17 -6.67
N ALA A 46 -26.60 -1.22 -6.01
CA ALA A 46 -27.63 -1.53 -5.02
C ALA A 46 -28.86 -2.21 -5.65
N LEU A 47 -29.23 -1.82 -6.88
CA LEU A 47 -30.30 -2.46 -7.66
C LEU A 47 -29.91 -3.87 -8.14
N GLN A 48 -28.63 -4.06 -8.53
CA GLN A 48 -28.11 -5.37 -8.94
C GLN A 48 -27.95 -6.34 -7.76
N LEU A 49 -27.73 -5.81 -6.55
CA LEU A 49 -27.42 -6.55 -5.33
C LEU A 49 -28.45 -6.22 -4.22
N PRO A 50 -29.75 -6.49 -4.42
CA PRO A 50 -30.79 -6.08 -3.48
C PRO A 50 -30.56 -6.73 -2.10
N GLY A 51 -30.47 -5.90 -1.06
CA GLY A 51 -30.24 -6.34 0.32
C GLY A 51 -28.83 -6.80 0.66
N VAL A 52 -27.90 -6.91 -0.30
CA VAL A 52 -26.51 -7.29 -0.05
C VAL A 52 -25.74 -6.11 0.53
N ARG A 53 -25.07 -6.33 1.67
CA ARG A 53 -24.28 -5.31 2.39
C ARG A 53 -23.00 -5.91 2.93
N ARG A 54 -21.99 -5.06 3.08
CA ARG A 54 -20.68 -5.42 3.71
C ARG A 54 -19.96 -6.55 2.98
N GLN A 55 -20.26 -6.73 1.69
CA GLN A 55 -19.64 -7.74 0.86
C GLN A 55 -18.58 -7.12 -0.05
N PRO A 56 -17.53 -7.88 -0.46
CA PRO A 56 -16.54 -7.40 -1.39
C PRO A 56 -17.12 -7.22 -2.79
N VAL A 57 -16.92 -6.04 -3.36
CA VAL A 57 -17.14 -5.74 -4.77
C VAL A 57 -15.79 -5.44 -5.41
N VAL A 58 -15.37 -6.29 -6.34
CA VAL A 58 -14.11 -6.10 -7.06
C VAL A 58 -14.27 -4.97 -8.07
N VAL A 59 -13.31 -4.05 -8.07
CA VAL A 59 -13.19 -3.01 -9.10
C VAL A 59 -11.90 -3.24 -9.87
N PHE A 60 -11.99 -3.68 -11.12
CA PHE A 60 -10.84 -3.71 -12.02
C PHE A 60 -10.50 -2.27 -12.41
N GLN A 61 -9.60 -1.68 -11.63
CA GLN A 61 -9.30 -0.27 -11.65
C GLN A 61 -8.32 0.12 -12.77
N GLU A 62 -8.50 1.34 -13.26
CA GLU A 62 -7.53 2.10 -14.02
C GLU A 62 -7.07 3.29 -13.18
N ARG A 63 -5.91 3.86 -13.51
CA ARG A 63 -5.43 5.05 -12.82
C ARG A 63 -6.14 6.30 -13.32
N SER A 64 -7.37 6.48 -12.88
CA SER A 64 -8.26 7.52 -13.37
C SER A 64 -9.23 8.03 -12.30
N PRO A 65 -9.81 9.25 -12.45
CA PRO A 65 -10.86 9.76 -11.58
C PRO A 65 -12.11 8.87 -11.56
N GLU A 66 -12.40 8.19 -12.66
CA GLU A 66 -13.52 7.25 -12.80
C GLU A 66 -13.39 6.09 -11.81
N SER A 67 -12.19 5.55 -11.64
CA SER A 67 -11.95 4.46 -10.69
C SER A 67 -12.20 4.90 -9.25
N ILE A 68 -11.84 6.13 -8.91
CA ILE A 68 -12.12 6.70 -7.58
C ILE A 68 -13.64 6.85 -7.39
N ALA A 69 -14.36 7.37 -8.38
CA ALA A 69 -15.81 7.44 -8.34
C ALA A 69 -16.45 6.05 -8.23
N ALA A 70 -15.89 5.03 -8.89
CA ALA A 70 -16.34 3.65 -8.79
C ALA A 70 -16.15 3.08 -7.37
N PHE A 71 -15.00 3.33 -6.71
CA PHE A 71 -14.79 2.92 -5.31
C PHE A 71 -15.82 3.54 -4.38
N LEU A 72 -16.05 4.85 -4.51
CA LEU A 72 -17.07 5.55 -3.73
C LEU A 72 -18.49 5.06 -4.05
N GLY A 73 -18.76 4.68 -5.31
CA GLY A 73 -20.03 4.07 -5.72
C GLY A 73 -20.25 2.72 -5.03
N VAL A 74 -19.22 1.88 -4.91
CA VAL A 74 -19.31 0.65 -4.12
C VAL A 74 -19.67 0.96 -2.67
N VAL A 75 -19.06 1.98 -2.08
CA VAL A 75 -19.36 2.41 -0.71
C VAL A 75 -20.81 2.92 -0.59
N TYR A 76 -21.32 3.66 -1.58
CA TYR A 76 -22.72 4.10 -1.61
C TYR A 76 -23.69 2.91 -1.66
N SER A 77 -23.33 1.78 -2.29
CA SER A 77 -24.13 0.57 -2.29
C SER A 77 -24.13 -0.18 -0.94
N GLY A 78 -23.39 0.30 0.05
CA GLY A 78 -23.23 -0.32 1.38
C GLY A 78 -22.28 -1.52 1.39
N ASN A 79 -21.38 -1.62 0.41
CA ASN A 79 -20.40 -2.69 0.27
C ASN A 79 -18.96 -2.16 0.34
N CYS A 80 -17.97 -3.05 0.42
CA CYS A 80 -16.56 -2.67 0.45
C CYS A 80 -15.90 -2.88 -0.93
N TYR A 81 -15.10 -1.91 -1.37
CA TYR A 81 -14.42 -2.04 -2.64
C TYR A 81 -13.12 -2.85 -2.50
N VAL A 82 -12.81 -3.61 -3.54
CA VAL A 82 -11.56 -4.35 -3.67
C VAL A 82 -10.90 -3.91 -4.97
N PRO A 83 -9.93 -2.98 -4.90
CA PRO A 83 -9.26 -2.50 -6.08
C PRO A 83 -8.28 -3.58 -6.58
N LEU A 84 -8.38 -3.97 -7.85
CA LEU A 84 -7.45 -4.91 -8.47
C LEU A 84 -6.97 -4.36 -9.81
N ASP A 85 -5.69 -4.58 -10.10
CA ASP A 85 -5.13 -4.35 -11.43
C ASP A 85 -5.44 -5.58 -12.31
N ALA A 86 -6.11 -5.36 -13.43
CA ALA A 86 -6.41 -6.44 -14.37
C ALA A 86 -5.18 -7.02 -15.05
N GLY A 87 -4.06 -6.31 -15.02
CA GLY A 87 -2.74 -6.79 -15.45
C GLY A 87 -2.04 -7.74 -14.47
N LEU A 88 -2.66 -8.07 -13.34
CA LEU A 88 -2.13 -9.09 -12.43
C LEU A 88 -1.99 -10.45 -13.14
N PRO A 89 -0.98 -11.26 -12.77
CA PRO A 89 -0.83 -12.60 -13.29
C PRO A 89 -2.12 -13.42 -13.15
N PRO A 90 -2.54 -14.18 -14.18
CA PRO A 90 -3.84 -14.85 -14.20
C PRO A 90 -4.06 -15.81 -13.01
N GLU A 91 -3.03 -16.58 -12.62
CA GLU A 91 -3.12 -17.50 -11.48
C GLU A 91 -3.29 -16.75 -10.16
N ARG A 92 -2.60 -15.61 -10.00
CA ARG A 92 -2.75 -14.74 -8.83
C ARG A 92 -4.15 -14.13 -8.75
N LEU A 93 -4.64 -13.63 -9.88
CA LEU A 93 -5.98 -13.06 -9.96
C LEU A 93 -7.06 -14.10 -9.63
N GLN A 94 -6.92 -15.31 -10.15
CA GLN A 94 -7.80 -16.44 -9.86
C GLN A 94 -7.78 -16.83 -8.37
N ALA A 95 -6.59 -16.86 -7.76
CA ALA A 95 -6.46 -17.13 -6.32
C ALA A 95 -7.15 -16.06 -5.47
N ILE A 96 -6.99 -14.78 -5.81
CA ILE A 96 -7.67 -13.66 -5.14
C ILE A 96 -9.20 -13.77 -5.28
N LEU A 97 -9.72 -13.96 -6.50
CA LEU A 97 -11.15 -14.06 -6.75
C LEU A 97 -11.76 -15.29 -6.08
N GLY A 98 -11.05 -16.41 -6.06
CA GLY A 98 -11.45 -17.64 -5.36
C GLY A 98 -11.56 -17.48 -3.86
N LEU A 99 -10.64 -16.71 -3.25
CA LEU A 99 -10.67 -16.37 -1.83
C LEU A 99 -11.80 -15.39 -1.50
N LEU A 100 -11.96 -14.34 -2.33
CA LEU A 100 -12.93 -13.27 -2.10
C LEU A 100 -14.35 -13.72 -2.28
N ARG A 101 -14.62 -14.55 -3.31
CA ARG A 101 -16.00 -14.85 -3.77
C ARG A 101 -16.84 -13.57 -3.82
N PRO A 102 -16.47 -12.58 -4.66
CA PRO A 102 -17.05 -11.25 -4.60
C PRO A 102 -18.55 -11.28 -4.90
N ALA A 103 -19.29 -10.33 -4.30
CA ALA A 103 -20.72 -10.16 -4.57
C ALA A 103 -20.98 -9.63 -5.98
N ALA A 104 -20.07 -8.82 -6.52
CA ALA A 104 -20.07 -8.35 -7.90
C ALA A 104 -18.66 -7.96 -8.33
N VAL A 105 -18.50 -7.81 -9.65
CA VAL A 105 -17.32 -7.20 -10.29
C VAL A 105 -17.76 -5.94 -11.04
N LEU A 106 -17.10 -4.84 -10.81
CA LEU A 106 -17.22 -3.59 -11.59
C LEU A 106 -16.00 -3.46 -12.48
N ARG A 107 -16.22 -3.47 -13.79
CA ARG A 107 -15.16 -3.40 -14.81
C ARG A 107 -15.02 -1.98 -15.31
N MET A 108 -13.79 -1.44 -15.22
CA MET A 108 -13.42 -0.19 -15.89
C MET A 108 -12.93 -0.53 -17.30
N GLY A 109 -13.35 0.26 -18.29
CA GLY A 109 -12.93 0.05 -19.69
C GLY A 109 -13.22 -1.33 -20.27
N GLU A 110 -12.50 -1.68 -21.34
CA GLU A 110 -12.62 -2.97 -22.06
C GLU A 110 -11.64 -4.04 -21.54
N VAL A 111 -11.56 -4.19 -20.23
CA VAL A 111 -10.65 -5.14 -19.60
C VAL A 111 -11.27 -6.55 -19.62
N ALA A 112 -10.47 -7.55 -20.02
CA ALA A 112 -10.87 -8.95 -19.94
C ALA A 112 -11.08 -9.36 -18.47
N THR A 113 -12.28 -9.82 -18.15
CA THR A 113 -12.62 -10.29 -16.80
C THR A 113 -12.45 -11.81 -16.76
N PRO A 114 -11.70 -12.36 -15.79
CA PRO A 114 -11.67 -13.80 -15.57
C PRO A 114 -13.08 -14.35 -15.30
N PRO A 115 -13.33 -15.63 -15.56
CA PRO A 115 -14.60 -16.26 -15.23
C PRO A 115 -14.91 -16.11 -13.73
N VAL A 116 -16.08 -15.52 -13.44
CA VAL A 116 -16.60 -15.35 -12.07
C VAL A 116 -18.07 -15.80 -12.02
N SER A 117 -18.52 -16.26 -10.87
CA SER A 117 -19.91 -16.70 -10.66
C SER A 117 -20.86 -15.59 -10.21
N CYS A 118 -20.35 -14.36 -10.06
CA CYS A 118 -21.15 -13.20 -9.64
C CYS A 118 -21.46 -12.26 -10.80
N PRO A 119 -22.41 -11.32 -10.65
CA PRO A 119 -22.70 -10.29 -11.63
C PRO A 119 -21.46 -9.46 -12.00
N VAL A 120 -21.29 -9.18 -13.30
CA VAL A 120 -20.25 -8.29 -13.82
C VAL A 120 -20.93 -7.05 -14.42
N LEU A 121 -20.66 -5.89 -13.85
CA LEU A 121 -21.16 -4.61 -14.33
C LEU A 121 -20.05 -3.87 -15.08
N SER A 122 -20.41 -3.19 -16.16
CA SER A 122 -19.54 -2.19 -16.78
C SER A 122 -19.73 -0.84 -16.08
N TYR A 123 -18.64 -0.16 -15.74
CA TYR A 123 -18.70 1.20 -15.21
C TYR A 123 -19.46 2.14 -16.18
N ALA A 124 -19.20 2.02 -17.48
CA ALA A 124 -19.85 2.84 -18.49
C ALA A 124 -21.37 2.68 -18.50
N GLN A 125 -21.88 1.50 -18.16
CA GLN A 125 -23.31 1.27 -18.00
C GLN A 125 -23.83 1.71 -16.63
N ALA A 126 -23.08 1.43 -15.56
CA ALA A 126 -23.47 1.77 -14.20
C ALA A 126 -23.62 3.28 -13.99
N VAL A 127 -22.75 4.09 -14.61
CA VAL A 127 -22.77 5.55 -14.49
C VAL A 127 -23.95 6.20 -15.24
N LEU A 128 -24.63 5.46 -16.12
CA LEU A 128 -25.86 5.93 -16.82
C LEU A 128 -27.14 5.72 -15.98
N CYS A 129 -27.05 4.96 -14.89
CA CYS A 129 -28.18 4.78 -13.98
C CYS A 129 -28.53 6.14 -13.32
N GLU A 130 -29.82 6.46 -13.21
CA GLU A 130 -30.23 7.60 -12.41
C GLU A 130 -29.98 7.35 -10.92
N ALA A 131 -29.49 8.36 -10.22
CA ALA A 131 -29.22 8.26 -8.80
C ALA A 131 -30.53 8.19 -7.99
N ASP A 132 -30.75 7.13 -7.21
CA ASP A 132 -31.86 6.97 -6.27
C ASP A 132 -31.41 7.42 -4.87
N GLU A 133 -31.62 8.69 -4.58
CA GLU A 133 -31.22 9.31 -3.30
C GLU A 133 -31.92 8.66 -2.11
N ALA A 134 -33.16 8.19 -2.26
CA ALA A 134 -33.92 7.55 -1.19
C ALA A 134 -33.32 6.17 -0.85
N LEU A 135 -32.98 5.38 -1.87
CA LEU A 135 -32.31 4.09 -1.72
C LEU A 135 -30.93 4.28 -1.07
N LEU A 136 -30.10 5.19 -1.58
CA LEU A 136 -28.76 5.45 -1.04
C LEU A 136 -28.81 5.95 0.40
N LYS A 137 -29.79 6.79 0.74
CA LYS A 137 -30.01 7.26 2.11
C LYS A 137 -30.41 6.13 3.04
N ALA A 138 -31.31 5.23 2.61
CA ALA A 138 -31.71 4.08 3.41
C ALA A 138 -30.52 3.13 3.67
N ILE A 139 -29.64 2.94 2.68
CA ILE A 139 -28.39 2.19 2.84
C ILE A 139 -27.48 2.84 3.86
N ARG A 140 -27.28 4.16 3.77
CA ARG A 140 -26.44 4.94 4.67
C ARG A 140 -26.94 4.85 6.13
N LEU A 141 -28.23 4.94 6.38
CA LEU A 141 -28.80 4.85 7.71
C LEU A 141 -28.60 3.49 8.38
N ALA A 142 -28.41 2.42 7.59
CA ALA A 142 -28.11 1.08 8.09
C ALA A 142 -26.60 0.80 8.25
N SER A 143 -25.73 1.77 7.93
CA SER A 143 -24.27 1.63 8.01
C SER A 143 -23.74 2.13 9.35
N THR A 144 -22.60 1.56 9.77
CA THR A 144 -21.82 1.99 10.92
C THR A 144 -20.38 2.32 10.49
N ASP A 145 -19.64 3.00 11.34
CA ASP A 145 -18.23 3.29 11.09
C ASP A 145 -17.31 2.06 11.18
N GLN A 146 -17.82 0.94 11.71
CA GLN A 146 -17.14 -0.35 11.75
C GLN A 146 -17.40 -1.20 10.50
N ASP A 147 -18.27 -0.76 9.59
CA ASP A 147 -18.49 -1.46 8.34
C ASP A 147 -17.20 -1.44 7.49
N PRO A 148 -16.88 -2.55 6.79
CA PRO A 148 -15.70 -2.62 5.94
C PRO A 148 -15.81 -1.61 4.80
N LEU A 149 -14.73 -0.85 4.58
CA LEU A 149 -14.62 0.14 3.53
C LEU A 149 -13.91 -0.42 2.30
N TYR A 150 -12.78 -1.09 2.53
CA TYR A 150 -12.00 -1.71 1.45
C TYR A 150 -11.32 -3.00 1.90
N ILE A 151 -10.91 -3.79 0.90
CA ILE A 151 -9.99 -4.91 1.07
C ILE A 151 -8.81 -4.71 0.12
N ILE A 152 -7.61 -4.55 0.67
CA ILE A 152 -6.37 -4.41 -0.10
C ILE A 152 -5.52 -5.66 0.09
N PHE A 153 -5.08 -6.25 -1.05
CA PHE A 153 -4.26 -7.45 -1.03
C PHE A 153 -2.78 -7.14 -0.85
N THR A 154 -2.14 -7.92 0.00
CA THR A 154 -0.69 -7.89 0.22
C THR A 154 -0.11 -9.27 -0.04
N SER A 155 1.22 -9.36 -0.21
CA SER A 155 1.93 -10.64 -0.25
C SER A 155 1.73 -11.39 1.07
N GLY A 156 1.60 -12.71 0.98
CA GLY A 156 1.39 -13.58 2.13
C GLY A 156 2.60 -14.49 2.41
N SER A 157 2.97 -14.65 3.66
CA SER A 157 4.07 -15.52 4.10
C SER A 157 3.89 -17.00 3.73
N THR A 158 2.68 -17.41 3.36
CA THR A 158 2.36 -18.77 2.90
C THR A 158 2.32 -18.91 1.38
N GLY A 159 2.68 -17.86 0.62
CA GLY A 159 2.57 -17.82 -0.83
C GLY A 159 1.17 -17.47 -1.36
N THR A 160 0.18 -17.34 -0.47
CA THR A 160 -1.18 -16.92 -0.85
C THR A 160 -1.39 -15.46 -0.45
N PRO A 161 -1.90 -14.59 -1.35
CA PRO A 161 -2.18 -13.20 -1.03
C PRO A 161 -3.18 -13.06 0.13
N LYS A 162 -2.95 -12.06 1.00
CA LYS A 162 -3.83 -11.75 2.14
C LYS A 162 -4.61 -10.47 1.87
N GLY A 163 -5.93 -10.52 1.97
CA GLY A 163 -6.81 -9.34 1.85
C GLY A 163 -6.97 -8.66 3.21
N VAL A 164 -6.36 -7.50 3.41
CA VAL A 164 -6.50 -6.69 4.63
C VAL A 164 -7.81 -5.93 4.58
N VAL A 165 -8.70 -6.17 5.54
CA VAL A 165 -10.01 -5.54 5.65
C VAL A 165 -9.93 -4.33 6.55
N THR A 166 -10.25 -3.16 6.02
CA THR A 166 -10.21 -1.88 6.78
C THR A 166 -11.59 -1.24 6.81
N CYS A 167 -12.00 -0.70 7.97
CA CYS A 167 -13.30 -0.07 8.14
C CYS A 167 -13.24 1.47 7.97
N HIS A 168 -14.42 2.10 7.92
CA HIS A 168 -14.54 3.55 7.83
C HIS A 168 -13.83 4.27 8.98
N ARG A 169 -14.02 3.80 10.22
CA ARG A 169 -13.42 4.41 11.43
C ARG A 169 -11.90 4.51 11.31
N SER A 170 -11.25 3.42 10.85
CA SER A 170 -9.78 3.39 10.73
C SER A 170 -9.27 4.40 9.71
N VAL A 171 -9.98 4.56 8.57
CA VAL A 171 -9.60 5.55 7.54
C VAL A 171 -9.88 6.97 8.01
N ILE A 172 -11.01 7.23 8.67
CA ILE A 172 -11.35 8.56 9.20
C ILE A 172 -10.29 9.01 10.20
N ASP A 173 -9.95 8.16 11.17
CA ASP A 173 -8.94 8.45 12.18
C ASP A 173 -7.56 8.74 11.57
N TYR A 174 -7.15 7.89 10.62
CA TYR A 174 -5.89 8.03 9.90
C TYR A 174 -5.81 9.32 9.09
N ILE A 175 -6.84 9.63 8.29
CA ILE A 175 -6.88 10.82 7.43
C ILE A 175 -6.91 12.11 8.26
N ASP A 176 -7.61 12.10 9.39
CA ASP A 176 -7.66 13.22 10.31
C ASP A 176 -6.28 13.53 10.90
N ALA A 177 -5.59 12.50 11.38
CA ALA A 177 -4.24 12.64 11.93
C ALA A 177 -3.20 13.02 10.86
N PHE A 178 -3.26 12.39 9.68
CA PHE A 178 -2.34 12.69 8.59
C PHE A 178 -2.48 14.13 8.08
N ALA A 179 -3.71 14.62 7.90
CA ALA A 179 -3.98 15.98 7.46
C ALA A 179 -3.36 17.04 8.37
N GLU A 180 -3.46 16.80 9.70
CA GLU A 180 -2.87 17.65 10.72
C GLU A 180 -1.34 17.62 10.69
N ILE A 181 -0.73 16.42 10.68
CA ILE A 181 0.72 16.24 10.68
C ILE A 181 1.39 16.83 9.43
N ALA A 182 0.78 16.62 8.27
CA ALA A 182 1.31 17.07 6.98
C ALA A 182 0.86 18.49 6.59
N HIS A 183 0.07 19.16 7.43
CA HIS A 183 -0.48 20.49 7.18
C HIS A 183 -1.14 20.60 5.80
N ILE A 184 -1.93 19.57 5.42
CA ILE A 184 -2.63 19.60 4.13
C ILE A 184 -3.79 20.58 4.19
N ALA A 185 -3.85 21.48 3.20
CA ALA A 185 -4.84 22.53 3.09
C ALA A 185 -5.67 22.41 1.80
N GLN A 186 -6.70 23.24 1.68
CA GLN A 186 -7.61 23.24 0.54
C GLN A 186 -6.92 23.58 -0.79
N ASP A 187 -5.87 24.39 -0.78
CA ASP A 187 -5.11 24.84 -1.94
C ASP A 187 -3.96 23.89 -2.34
N ASP A 188 -3.74 22.83 -1.58
CA ASP A 188 -2.75 21.81 -1.95
C ASP A 188 -3.18 21.00 -3.18
N VAL A 189 -2.18 20.63 -3.96
CA VAL A 189 -2.29 19.69 -5.06
C VAL A 189 -1.38 18.50 -4.78
N LEU A 190 -1.96 17.34 -4.55
CA LEU A 190 -1.23 16.11 -4.30
C LEU A 190 -0.79 15.50 -5.63
N GLY A 191 0.49 15.17 -5.77
CA GLY A 191 1.00 14.36 -6.88
C GLY A 191 0.94 12.89 -6.51
N SER A 192 -0.13 12.17 -6.90
CA SER A 192 -0.30 10.76 -6.54
C SER A 192 0.70 9.87 -7.26
N GLN A 193 1.45 9.06 -6.53
CA GLN A 193 2.39 8.06 -7.05
C GLN A 193 1.87 6.64 -6.89
N ALA A 194 1.23 6.34 -5.75
CA ALA A 194 0.83 5.00 -5.39
C ALA A 194 -0.20 4.41 -6.36
N PRO A 195 -0.08 3.13 -6.75
CA PRO A 195 -1.16 2.41 -7.43
C PRO A 195 -2.45 2.45 -6.60
N LEU A 196 -3.62 2.52 -7.25
CA LEU A 196 -4.90 2.64 -6.55
C LEU A 196 -5.28 1.36 -5.77
N ASP A 197 -4.68 0.23 -6.07
CA ASP A 197 -4.77 -1.03 -5.36
C ASP A 197 -3.77 -1.17 -4.20
N TYR A 198 -3.13 -0.05 -3.82
CA TYR A 198 -2.16 0.02 -2.73
C TYR A 198 -2.67 0.88 -1.58
N VAL A 199 -2.37 0.49 -0.33
CA VAL A 199 -2.85 1.24 0.85
C VAL A 199 -2.37 2.69 0.87
N ALA A 200 -1.23 3.00 0.26
CA ALA A 200 -0.72 4.36 0.16
C ALA A 200 -1.66 5.30 -0.63
N ALA A 201 -2.47 4.78 -1.57
CA ALA A 201 -3.43 5.58 -2.34
C ALA A 201 -4.58 6.14 -1.49
N ILE A 202 -4.83 5.59 -0.31
CA ILE A 202 -5.90 6.06 0.59
C ILE A 202 -5.75 7.55 0.91
N ARG A 203 -4.51 8.03 1.09
CA ARG A 203 -4.23 9.46 1.31
C ARG A 203 -4.63 10.30 0.10
N ASP A 204 -4.20 9.84 -1.07
CA ASP A 204 -4.40 10.54 -2.34
C ASP A 204 -5.88 10.60 -2.73
N ILE A 205 -6.70 9.68 -2.21
CA ILE A 205 -8.16 9.65 -2.40
C ILE A 205 -8.87 10.49 -1.33
N TYR A 206 -8.63 10.23 -0.04
CA TYR A 206 -9.49 10.77 1.02
C TYR A 206 -9.06 12.15 1.52
N LEU A 207 -7.79 12.57 1.39
CA LEU A 207 -7.38 13.95 1.74
C LEU A 207 -8.04 15.00 0.85
N PRO A 208 -8.05 14.85 -0.49
CA PRO A 208 -8.80 15.75 -1.37
C PRO A 208 -10.29 15.82 -1.01
N LEU A 209 -10.91 14.65 -0.81
CA LEU A 209 -12.34 14.59 -0.48
C LEU A 209 -12.67 15.28 0.83
N LYS A 210 -11.81 15.18 1.84
CA LYS A 210 -12.00 15.81 3.15
C LYS A 210 -11.77 17.31 3.15
N LEU A 211 -10.65 17.73 2.56
CA LEU A 211 -10.14 19.10 2.72
C LEU A 211 -10.53 20.03 1.56
N GLY A 212 -10.94 19.46 0.43
CA GLY A 212 -11.14 20.20 -0.80
C GLY A 212 -9.82 20.49 -1.52
N ALA A 213 -8.75 19.76 -1.23
CA ALA A 213 -7.52 19.76 -2.00
C ALA A 213 -7.74 19.10 -3.38
N SER A 214 -6.75 19.19 -4.27
CA SER A 214 -6.77 18.50 -5.57
C SER A 214 -5.75 17.35 -5.58
N CYS A 215 -5.95 16.37 -6.47
CA CYS A 215 -4.97 15.30 -6.65
C CYS A 215 -4.76 15.03 -8.14
N TYR A 216 -3.51 15.13 -8.59
CA TYR A 216 -3.09 14.73 -9.93
C TYR A 216 -2.55 13.31 -9.91
N LEU A 217 -3.18 12.42 -10.67
CA LEU A 217 -2.81 11.01 -10.80
C LEU A 217 -1.63 10.89 -11.79
N LEU A 218 -0.41 10.96 -11.27
CA LEU A 218 0.82 10.90 -12.07
C LEU A 218 0.94 9.58 -12.83
N PRO A 219 1.12 9.58 -14.16
CA PRO A 219 1.39 8.38 -14.93
C PRO A 219 2.61 7.62 -14.43
N ARG A 220 2.50 6.30 -14.31
CA ARG A 220 3.62 5.45 -13.85
C ARG A 220 4.89 5.62 -14.70
N SER A 221 4.74 5.85 -16.01
CA SER A 221 5.86 6.05 -16.94
C SER A 221 6.74 7.25 -16.61
N LEU A 222 6.20 8.29 -15.95
CA LEU A 222 6.97 9.47 -15.58
C LEU A 222 8.08 9.18 -14.57
N PHE A 223 7.91 8.17 -13.71
CA PHE A 223 8.91 7.81 -12.70
C PHE A 223 10.19 7.24 -13.29
N SER A 224 10.17 6.74 -14.53
CA SER A 224 11.37 6.37 -15.29
C SER A 224 11.96 7.53 -16.10
N MET A 225 11.29 8.69 -16.13
CA MET A 225 11.67 9.88 -16.91
C MET A 225 11.68 11.14 -16.02
N PRO A 226 12.67 11.31 -15.12
CA PRO A 226 12.63 12.34 -14.08
C PRO A 226 12.48 13.78 -14.57
N ALA A 227 13.02 14.13 -15.76
CA ALA A 227 12.82 15.44 -16.35
C ALA A 227 11.35 15.71 -16.66
N ARG A 228 10.67 14.75 -17.30
CA ARG A 228 9.22 14.86 -17.61
C ARG A 228 8.37 14.80 -16.34
N LEU A 229 8.82 14.06 -15.32
CA LEU A 229 8.15 14.05 -14.03
C LEU A 229 8.16 15.47 -13.43
N PHE A 230 9.31 16.16 -13.42
CA PHE A 230 9.40 17.51 -12.86
C PHE A 230 8.63 18.54 -13.70
N ASP A 231 8.57 18.35 -15.03
CA ASP A 231 7.70 19.18 -15.88
C ASP A 231 6.22 19.00 -15.50
N ALA A 232 5.76 17.76 -15.32
CA ALA A 232 4.38 17.48 -14.93
C ALA A 232 4.06 18.02 -13.52
N LEU A 233 5.00 17.94 -12.56
CA LEU A 233 4.81 18.54 -11.23
C LEU A 233 4.58 20.06 -11.32
N ASP A 234 5.32 20.76 -12.19
CA ASP A 234 5.16 22.20 -12.38
C ASP A 234 3.89 22.54 -13.16
N GLU A 235 3.58 21.80 -14.23
CA GLU A 235 2.41 21.99 -15.07
C GLU A 235 1.11 21.91 -14.25
N HIS A 236 1.04 20.90 -13.37
CA HIS A 236 -0.11 20.67 -12.51
C HIS A 236 0.00 21.33 -11.13
N ARG A 237 1.01 22.20 -10.92
CA ARG A 237 1.24 22.94 -9.67
C ARG A 237 1.23 22.05 -8.43
N VAL A 238 1.83 20.88 -8.52
CA VAL A 238 1.88 19.92 -7.42
C VAL A 238 2.65 20.49 -6.25
N THR A 239 2.00 20.56 -5.08
CA THR A 239 2.58 21.11 -3.85
C THR A 239 3.07 20.00 -2.91
N THR A 240 2.42 18.84 -2.97
CA THR A 240 2.62 17.77 -1.99
C THR A 240 2.99 16.46 -2.69
N LEU A 241 4.15 15.92 -2.33
CA LEU A 241 4.62 14.62 -2.76
C LEU A 241 4.52 13.65 -1.58
N CYS A 242 3.66 12.64 -1.68
CA CYS A 242 3.54 11.60 -0.67
C CYS A 242 3.82 10.23 -1.30
N TRP A 243 5.12 9.92 -1.45
CA TRP A 243 5.59 8.81 -2.25
C TRP A 243 6.35 7.76 -1.43
N VAL A 244 6.53 6.59 -2.04
CA VAL A 244 7.47 5.60 -1.52
C VAL A 244 8.90 6.08 -1.67
N ALA A 245 9.80 5.68 -0.76
CA ALA A 245 11.20 6.14 -0.75
C ALA A 245 11.90 5.95 -2.12
N SER A 246 11.68 4.83 -2.81
CA SER A 246 12.27 4.56 -4.14
C SER A 246 11.88 5.59 -5.21
N ALA A 247 10.68 6.16 -5.15
CA ALA A 247 10.23 7.19 -6.09
C ALA A 247 11.00 8.51 -5.92
N PHE A 248 11.48 8.81 -4.73
CA PHE A 248 12.38 9.94 -4.47
C PHE A 248 13.84 9.65 -4.85
N VAL A 249 14.27 8.40 -4.71
CA VAL A 249 15.64 7.97 -5.03
C VAL A 249 15.94 8.13 -6.51
N ILE A 250 15.03 7.78 -7.40
CA ILE A 250 15.26 7.78 -8.86
C ILE A 250 15.62 9.18 -9.39
N PRO A 251 14.82 10.25 -9.17
CA PRO A 251 15.17 11.60 -9.64
C PRO A 251 16.48 12.11 -9.03
N ALA A 252 16.71 11.87 -7.74
CA ALA A 252 17.93 12.28 -7.07
C ALA A 252 19.16 11.54 -7.61
N LYS A 253 19.08 10.22 -7.85
CA LYS A 253 20.16 9.42 -8.42
C LYS A 253 20.52 9.84 -9.85
N MET A 254 19.51 10.18 -10.65
CA MET A 254 19.67 10.63 -12.04
C MET A 254 20.01 12.13 -12.17
N ASN A 255 20.26 12.82 -11.04
CA ASN A 255 20.58 14.24 -11.00
C ASN A 255 19.56 15.14 -11.71
N ALA A 256 18.27 14.82 -11.55
CA ALA A 256 17.19 15.56 -12.22
C ALA A 256 17.13 17.05 -11.83
N PHE A 257 17.61 17.39 -10.63
CA PHE A 257 17.68 18.78 -10.16
C PHE A 257 18.62 19.67 -10.99
N ALA A 258 19.57 19.10 -11.74
CA ALA A 258 20.37 19.86 -12.71
C ALA A 258 19.54 20.31 -13.92
N TYR A 259 18.46 19.60 -14.26
CA TYR A 259 17.53 20.00 -15.30
C TYR A 259 16.55 21.06 -14.78
N LYS A 260 15.88 20.79 -13.65
CA LYS A 260 14.86 21.67 -13.08
C LYS A 260 14.63 21.34 -11.60
N VAL A 261 14.28 22.36 -10.82
CA VAL A 261 13.73 22.20 -9.46
C VAL A 261 12.22 22.45 -9.53
N PRO A 262 11.37 21.53 -9.03
CA PRO A 262 9.91 21.74 -9.02
C PRO A 262 9.52 22.97 -8.19
N ARG A 263 8.78 23.89 -8.79
CA ARG A 263 8.55 25.24 -8.23
C ARG A 263 7.55 25.28 -7.08
N TYR A 264 6.55 24.39 -7.13
CA TYR A 264 5.41 24.44 -6.23
C TYR A 264 5.51 23.44 -5.07
N VAL A 265 6.42 22.45 -5.18
CA VAL A 265 6.59 21.42 -4.16
C VAL A 265 7.11 22.03 -2.87
N ASN A 266 6.30 21.95 -1.81
CA ASN A 266 6.63 22.43 -0.48
C ASN A 266 6.44 21.38 0.63
N LYS A 267 5.96 20.17 0.27
CA LYS A 267 5.81 19.03 1.18
C LYS A 267 6.36 17.77 0.53
N VAL A 268 7.34 17.14 1.17
CA VAL A 268 8.02 15.92 0.74
C VAL A 268 7.85 14.87 1.82
N ILE A 269 6.93 13.94 1.58
CA ILE A 269 6.52 12.93 2.55
C ILE A 269 6.88 11.57 1.99
N PHE A 270 7.74 10.82 2.68
CA PHE A 270 8.19 9.53 2.23
C PHE A 270 7.82 8.41 3.20
N THR A 271 7.56 7.25 2.65
CA THR A 271 7.10 6.07 3.40
C THR A 271 7.47 4.78 2.68
N GLY A 272 7.15 3.66 3.28
CA GLY A 272 7.14 2.37 2.60
C GLY A 272 8.49 1.66 2.58
N ALA A 273 9.61 2.35 2.78
CA ALA A 273 10.95 1.77 2.91
C ALA A 273 11.87 2.76 3.64
N VAL A 274 13.04 2.30 4.05
CA VAL A 274 14.08 3.18 4.59
C VAL A 274 14.52 4.14 3.48
N MET A 275 14.45 5.45 3.74
CA MET A 275 14.91 6.48 2.81
C MET A 275 16.43 6.66 2.97
N PRO A 276 17.24 6.40 1.92
CA PRO A 276 18.67 6.64 2.01
C PRO A 276 18.96 8.14 2.11
N SER A 277 19.57 8.55 3.20
CA SER A 277 19.80 9.96 3.57
C SER A 277 20.57 10.75 2.51
N LYS A 278 21.54 10.14 1.80
CA LYS A 278 22.25 10.78 0.67
C LYS A 278 21.33 11.30 -0.43
N TYR A 279 20.18 10.63 -0.68
CA TYR A 279 19.22 11.08 -1.69
C TYR A 279 18.20 12.06 -1.10
N LEU A 280 17.80 11.89 0.15
CA LEU A 280 17.00 12.88 0.86
C LEU A 280 17.72 14.23 0.94
N ARG A 281 19.02 14.21 1.27
CA ARG A 281 19.87 15.41 1.29
C ARG A 281 19.82 16.18 -0.04
N ARG A 282 19.80 15.51 -1.19
CA ARG A 282 19.68 16.16 -2.50
C ARG A 282 18.34 16.86 -2.68
N TRP A 283 17.25 16.27 -2.20
CA TRP A 283 15.94 16.92 -2.18
C TRP A 283 15.94 18.14 -1.25
N GLN A 284 16.51 18.04 -0.06
CA GLN A 284 16.61 19.17 0.88
C GLN A 284 17.47 20.31 0.35
N GLN A 285 18.54 20.00 -0.38
CA GLN A 285 19.35 21.01 -1.03
C GLN A 285 18.63 21.72 -2.18
N ALA A 286 17.78 21.01 -2.91
CA ALA A 286 17.00 21.57 -4.01
C ALA A 286 15.75 22.33 -3.52
N LEU A 287 15.13 21.87 -2.44
CA LEU A 287 13.91 22.41 -1.85
C LEU A 287 14.11 22.68 -0.35
N PRO A 288 14.95 23.66 0.03
CA PRO A 288 15.34 23.86 1.43
C PRO A 288 14.19 24.27 2.35
N ASP A 289 13.15 24.90 1.81
CA ASP A 289 11.99 25.39 2.58
C ASP A 289 10.84 24.39 2.63
N ALA A 290 10.98 23.21 2.02
CA ALA A 290 9.94 22.21 2.03
C ALA A 290 9.86 21.48 3.37
N LEU A 291 8.65 21.07 3.76
CA LEU A 291 8.40 20.21 4.91
C LEU A 291 8.78 18.76 4.56
N TYR A 292 9.66 18.15 5.33
CA TYR A 292 10.10 16.76 5.14
C TYR A 292 9.57 15.88 6.26
N ILE A 293 8.84 14.79 5.90
CA ILE A 293 8.27 13.88 6.88
C ILE A 293 8.55 12.44 6.48
N ASN A 294 9.09 11.65 7.41
CA ASN A 294 9.18 10.20 7.31
C ASN A 294 7.96 9.57 7.97
N HIS A 295 7.22 8.72 7.26
CA HIS A 295 6.11 7.96 7.81
C HIS A 295 6.42 6.47 7.81
N TYR A 296 6.01 5.79 8.87
CA TYR A 296 6.12 4.34 8.98
C TYR A 296 4.75 3.71 9.30
N GLY A 297 4.48 2.58 8.65
CA GLY A 297 3.37 1.70 8.96
C GLY A 297 3.10 0.65 7.89
N PRO A 298 2.54 -0.50 8.27
CA PRO A 298 2.05 -1.54 7.36
C PRO A 298 0.59 -1.32 6.95
N THR A 299 0.10 -2.14 6.01
CA THR A 299 -1.29 -2.09 5.51
C THR A 299 -2.31 -2.35 6.61
N GLU A 300 -1.97 -3.22 7.57
CA GLU A 300 -2.84 -3.67 8.66
C GLU A 300 -3.18 -2.59 9.71
N ILE A 301 -2.55 -1.42 9.59
CA ILE A 301 -2.82 -0.25 10.44
C ILE A 301 -3.19 0.99 9.61
N THR A 302 -3.81 0.79 8.46
CA THR A 302 -4.28 1.88 7.57
C THR A 302 -3.14 2.80 7.13
N ALA A 303 -2.10 2.24 6.51
CA ALA A 303 -0.94 2.86 5.87
C ALA A 303 0.18 3.38 6.79
N SER A 304 -0.09 4.16 7.84
CA SER A 304 0.97 4.69 8.72
C SER A 304 0.49 4.89 10.15
N CYS A 305 1.39 4.66 11.11
CA CYS A 305 1.10 4.82 12.54
C CYS A 305 2.11 5.70 13.28
N THR A 306 3.27 5.97 12.68
CA THR A 306 4.27 6.89 13.25
C THR A 306 4.79 7.84 12.18
N TYR A 307 5.36 8.97 12.63
CA TYR A 307 5.96 9.98 11.78
C TYR A 307 7.14 10.66 12.45
N ALA A 308 8.09 11.12 11.63
CA ALA A 308 9.19 12.00 12.06
C ALA A 308 9.30 13.18 11.11
N VAL A 309 9.22 14.37 11.64
CA VAL A 309 9.57 15.60 10.91
C VAL A 309 11.10 15.71 10.85
N ILE A 310 11.65 15.88 9.66
CA ILE A 310 13.09 16.03 9.42
C ILE A 310 13.36 17.51 9.19
N ASP A 311 13.71 18.22 10.26
CA ASP A 311 13.85 19.68 10.32
C ASP A 311 15.29 20.17 10.16
N HIS A 312 16.21 19.27 9.84
CA HIS A 312 17.64 19.57 9.62
C HIS A 312 18.11 18.98 8.29
N LEU A 313 19.22 19.52 7.76
CA LEU A 313 19.86 18.95 6.58
C LEU A 313 20.58 17.65 6.98
N VAL A 314 20.06 16.52 6.49
CA VAL A 314 20.56 15.19 6.87
C VAL A 314 21.99 14.96 6.40
N GLY A 315 22.77 14.19 7.19
CA GLY A 315 24.08 13.68 6.81
C GLY A 315 23.99 12.63 5.70
N GLU A 316 25.10 12.33 5.00
CA GLU A 316 25.07 11.37 3.87
C GLU A 316 24.70 9.93 4.28
N ASN A 317 25.11 9.53 5.48
CA ASN A 317 24.87 8.18 6.01
C ASN A 317 24.06 8.20 7.32
N GLU A 318 23.24 9.22 7.49
CA GLU A 318 22.42 9.37 8.69
C GLU A 318 21.26 8.38 8.66
N THR A 319 21.03 7.68 9.76
CA THR A 319 19.82 6.89 9.95
C THR A 319 18.68 7.82 10.34
N LEU A 320 17.52 7.63 9.72
CA LEU A 320 16.35 8.45 10.01
C LEU A 320 15.43 7.73 11.00
N PRO A 321 14.86 8.43 11.99
CA PRO A 321 13.89 7.84 12.90
C PRO A 321 12.58 7.55 12.17
N ILE A 322 11.82 6.57 12.69
CA ILE A 322 10.40 6.40 12.33
C ILE A 322 9.49 7.25 13.21
N GLY A 323 10.05 7.93 14.19
CA GLY A 323 9.49 9.05 14.91
C GLY A 323 8.57 8.71 16.07
N VAL A 324 7.43 9.40 16.14
CA VAL A 324 6.46 9.29 17.24
C VAL A 324 5.11 8.77 16.73
N PRO A 325 4.28 8.17 17.59
CA PRO A 325 2.96 7.68 17.18
C PRO A 325 2.05 8.82 16.69
N TYR A 326 1.13 8.49 15.79
CA TYR A 326 -0.02 9.35 15.48
C TYR A 326 -0.89 9.53 16.72
N ARG A 327 -1.68 10.61 16.76
CA ARG A 327 -2.73 10.72 17.77
C ARG A 327 -3.66 9.51 17.68
N ASN A 328 -4.25 9.11 18.80
CA ASN A 328 -5.14 7.97 18.89
C ASN A 328 -4.53 6.62 18.46
N THR A 329 -3.20 6.59 18.40
CA THR A 329 -2.40 5.39 18.13
C THR A 329 -1.34 5.26 19.21
N ASP A 330 -1.12 4.05 19.70
CA ASP A 330 -0.05 3.77 20.66
C ASP A 330 0.83 2.65 20.15
N ILE A 331 2.12 2.76 20.45
CA ILE A 331 3.14 1.81 20.06
C ILE A 331 3.70 1.15 21.32
N LEU A 332 3.59 -0.17 21.36
CA LEU A 332 4.21 -1.01 22.38
C LEU A 332 5.46 -1.66 21.78
N LEU A 333 6.56 -1.68 22.51
CA LEU A 333 7.72 -2.49 22.20
C LEU A 333 7.68 -3.69 23.11
N LEU A 334 7.56 -4.90 22.56
CA LEU A 334 7.43 -6.13 23.36
C LEU A 334 8.64 -7.04 23.15
N ASP A 335 9.09 -7.67 24.23
CA ASP A 335 10.07 -8.76 24.18
C ASP A 335 9.42 -10.09 23.73
N GLU A 336 10.22 -11.17 23.70
CA GLU A 336 9.73 -12.50 23.28
C GLU A 336 8.72 -13.10 24.27
N GLU A 337 8.78 -12.70 25.54
CA GLU A 337 7.87 -13.10 26.61
C GLU A 337 6.61 -12.21 26.69
N GLY A 338 6.50 -11.20 25.83
CA GLY A 338 5.37 -10.26 25.79
C GLY A 338 5.41 -9.17 26.85
N ARG A 339 6.56 -8.92 27.47
CA ARG A 339 6.77 -7.82 28.43
C ARG A 339 7.15 -6.56 27.69
N GLU A 340 6.76 -5.43 28.23
CA GLU A 340 7.10 -4.13 27.63
C GLU A 340 8.58 -3.80 27.79
N VAL A 341 9.20 -3.39 26.69
CA VAL A 341 10.57 -2.87 26.62
C VAL A 341 10.53 -1.37 26.77
N THR A 342 10.81 -0.85 27.96
CA THR A 342 10.74 0.57 28.28
C THR A 342 12.09 1.27 28.30
N ALA A 343 13.21 0.50 28.50
CA ALA A 343 14.55 1.09 28.61
C ALA A 343 15.03 1.67 27.27
N PRO A 344 15.54 2.92 27.24
CA PRO A 344 16.02 3.55 26.03
C PRO A 344 17.10 2.72 25.32
N GLY A 345 17.05 2.68 23.99
CA GLY A 345 17.97 1.94 23.13
C GLY A 345 17.75 0.43 23.10
N ARG A 346 16.92 -0.17 23.98
CA ARG A 346 16.61 -1.59 23.92
C ARG A 346 15.61 -1.89 22.80
N ILE A 347 15.87 -2.98 22.10
CA ILE A 347 15.08 -3.43 20.95
C ILE A 347 13.94 -4.31 21.42
N GLY A 348 12.74 -4.08 20.90
CA GLY A 348 11.56 -4.92 21.04
C GLY A 348 10.79 -5.02 19.74
N GLU A 349 9.85 -5.98 19.65
CA GLU A 349 8.92 -6.06 18.52
C GLU A 349 7.93 -4.91 18.63
N LEU A 350 7.80 -4.15 17.53
CA LEU A 350 6.85 -3.04 17.41
C LEU A 350 5.43 -3.60 17.28
N CYS A 351 4.59 -3.30 18.25
CA CYS A 351 3.17 -3.64 18.26
C CYS A 351 2.32 -2.37 18.29
N VAL A 352 1.18 -2.38 17.61
CA VAL A 352 0.33 -1.20 17.46
C VAL A 352 -1.03 -1.46 18.05
N ARG A 353 -1.55 -0.49 18.82
CA ARG A 353 -2.96 -0.41 19.22
C ARG A 353 -3.55 0.94 18.84
N GLY A 354 -4.87 1.00 18.62
CA GLY A 354 -5.59 2.22 18.28
C GLY A 354 -6.67 2.00 17.24
N CYS A 355 -7.32 3.09 16.83
CA CYS A 355 -8.43 3.05 15.88
C CYS A 355 -8.00 2.74 14.45
N SER A 356 -6.73 2.95 14.09
CA SER A 356 -6.19 2.68 12.75
C SER A 356 -6.01 1.19 12.42
N LEU A 357 -6.22 0.27 13.39
CA LEU A 357 -6.13 -1.17 13.15
C LEU A 357 -7.17 -1.63 12.13
N ALA A 358 -6.74 -2.49 11.20
CA ALA A 358 -7.64 -3.21 10.32
C ALA A 358 -8.53 -4.21 11.09
N LEU A 359 -9.64 -4.61 10.48
CA LEU A 359 -10.54 -5.62 11.05
C LEU A 359 -9.89 -7.00 11.07
N GLY A 360 -8.92 -7.26 10.20
CA GLY A 360 -8.20 -8.52 10.07
C GLY A 360 -7.98 -8.88 8.60
N TYR A 361 -7.71 -10.15 8.35
CA TYR A 361 -7.55 -10.70 6.99
C TYR A 361 -8.82 -11.39 6.52
N TYR A 362 -9.31 -11.04 5.35
CA TYR A 362 -10.54 -11.56 4.76
C TYR A 362 -10.45 -13.09 4.55
N GLY A 363 -11.43 -13.81 5.09
CA GLY A 363 -11.51 -15.26 4.96
C GLY A 363 -10.36 -16.04 5.63
N ALA A 364 -9.52 -15.39 6.46
CA ALA A 364 -8.34 -16.01 7.07
C ALA A 364 -8.31 -15.80 8.60
N PRO A 365 -9.23 -16.43 9.37
CA PRO A 365 -9.35 -16.22 10.81
C PRO A 365 -8.11 -16.63 11.60
N GLU A 366 -7.43 -17.72 11.21
CA GLU A 366 -6.19 -18.16 11.88
C GLU A 366 -5.04 -17.18 11.69
N ALA A 367 -4.86 -16.66 10.45
CA ALA A 367 -3.86 -15.63 10.17
C ALA A 367 -4.19 -14.32 10.90
N THR A 368 -5.48 -13.99 11.02
CA THR A 368 -5.95 -12.83 11.78
C THR A 368 -5.62 -13.01 13.28
N ALA A 369 -5.98 -14.14 13.87
CA ALA A 369 -5.71 -14.41 15.29
C ALA A 369 -4.20 -14.42 15.63
N LYS A 370 -3.35 -14.81 14.68
CA LYS A 370 -1.89 -14.80 14.86
C LYS A 370 -1.28 -13.39 14.82
N ALA A 371 -1.84 -12.48 14.01
CA ALA A 371 -1.30 -11.13 13.81
C ALA A 371 -1.97 -10.07 14.70
N PHE A 372 -3.28 -10.22 14.92
CA PHE A 372 -4.08 -9.33 15.76
C PHE A 372 -4.41 -10.05 17.06
N VAL A 373 -3.55 -9.87 18.05
CA VAL A 373 -3.60 -10.61 19.31
C VAL A 373 -4.15 -9.78 20.45
N GLN A 374 -4.50 -10.45 21.55
CA GLN A 374 -4.75 -9.78 22.83
C GLN A 374 -3.49 -9.05 23.28
N ASN A 375 -3.62 -7.80 23.75
CA ASN A 375 -2.52 -7.08 24.40
C ASN A 375 -2.07 -7.85 25.66
N PRO A 376 -0.82 -8.36 25.70
CA PRO A 376 -0.34 -9.12 26.86
C PRO A 376 -0.20 -8.27 28.13
N LEU A 377 -0.15 -6.93 27.98
CA LEU A 377 -0.07 -6.00 29.12
C LEU A 377 -1.44 -5.69 29.72
N ASN A 378 -2.53 -6.14 29.10
CA ASN A 378 -3.90 -5.91 29.57
C ASN A 378 -4.65 -7.22 29.71
N ALA A 379 -4.88 -7.64 30.97
CA ALA A 379 -5.66 -8.83 31.28
C ALA A 379 -7.11 -8.52 31.72
N ALA A 380 -7.49 -7.24 31.81
CA ALA A 380 -8.77 -6.83 32.39
C ALA A 380 -9.95 -6.83 31.41
N TRP A 381 -9.67 -6.56 30.11
CA TRP A 381 -10.66 -6.57 29.03
C TRP A 381 -10.02 -6.95 27.69
N PRO A 382 -10.82 -7.38 26.69
CA PRO A 382 -10.33 -7.61 25.34
C PRO A 382 -9.76 -6.35 24.71
N GLU A 383 -8.46 -6.31 24.44
CA GLU A 383 -7.76 -5.22 23.78
C GLU A 383 -6.86 -5.78 22.67
N ARG A 384 -7.22 -5.46 21.44
CA ARG A 384 -6.46 -5.95 20.28
C ARG A 384 -5.24 -5.08 20.02
N ILE A 385 -4.11 -5.73 19.77
CA ILE A 385 -2.91 -5.14 19.20
C ILE A 385 -2.55 -5.86 17.90
N TYR A 386 -1.88 -5.16 16.99
CA TYR A 386 -1.29 -5.75 15.79
C TYR A 386 0.22 -5.94 16.01
N ARG A 387 0.70 -7.16 15.83
CA ARG A 387 2.13 -7.49 15.84
C ARG A 387 2.70 -7.30 14.45
N THR A 388 3.60 -6.32 14.28
CA THR A 388 4.11 -5.94 12.95
C THR A 388 5.17 -6.90 12.42
N GLY A 389 5.87 -7.61 13.30
CA GLY A 389 7.08 -8.35 12.96
C GLY A 389 8.30 -7.45 12.72
N ASP A 390 8.17 -6.14 12.93
CA ASP A 390 9.26 -5.17 12.85
C ASP A 390 9.88 -4.96 14.23
N TYR A 391 11.21 -4.79 14.28
CA TYR A 391 11.92 -4.44 15.50
C TYR A 391 12.21 -2.95 15.55
N ALA A 392 12.02 -2.36 16.72
CA ALA A 392 12.30 -0.95 16.99
C ALA A 392 12.87 -0.76 18.40
N SER A 393 13.50 0.40 18.62
CA SER A 393 13.86 0.92 19.94
C SER A 393 13.31 2.32 20.13
N ARG A 394 13.22 2.78 21.38
CA ARG A 394 12.97 4.20 21.71
C ARG A 394 14.26 4.83 22.23
N ASP A 395 14.51 6.08 21.85
CA ASP A 395 15.57 6.87 22.49
C ASP A 395 15.06 7.51 23.81
N GLU A 396 15.91 8.30 24.47
CA GLU A 396 15.59 9.00 25.73
C GLU A 396 14.44 10.01 25.59
N ARG A 397 14.17 10.48 24.36
CA ARG A 397 13.07 11.40 24.03
C ARG A 397 11.80 10.70 23.62
N GLY A 398 11.81 9.35 23.59
CA GLY A 398 10.67 8.52 23.17
C GLY A 398 10.54 8.36 21.65
N VAL A 399 11.49 8.86 20.86
CA VAL A 399 11.52 8.73 19.40
C VAL A 399 11.85 7.30 19.00
N LEU A 400 11.11 6.75 18.08
CA LEU A 400 11.26 5.37 17.61
C LEU A 400 12.26 5.27 16.46
N TRP A 401 13.10 4.21 16.54
CA TRP A 401 14.12 3.87 15.56
C TRP A 401 13.89 2.44 15.06
N PHE A 402 13.91 2.26 13.73
CA PHE A 402 13.68 0.97 13.08
C PHE A 402 14.95 0.14 13.03
N HIS A 403 14.87 -1.16 13.39
CA HIS A 403 16.00 -2.08 13.44
C HIS A 403 15.84 -3.31 12.53
N GLY A 404 14.95 -3.26 11.57
CA GLY A 404 14.73 -4.38 10.64
C GLY A 404 13.53 -5.24 11.02
N ARG A 405 13.45 -6.43 10.39
CA ARG A 405 12.33 -7.36 10.54
C ARG A 405 12.76 -8.67 11.19
N LYS A 406 11.78 -9.31 11.88
CA LYS A 406 11.89 -10.66 12.44
C LYS A 406 11.88 -11.75 11.36
N ASP A 407 11.24 -11.48 10.23
CA ASP A 407 11.01 -12.41 9.12
C ASP A 407 11.77 -12.03 7.84
N SER A 408 11.63 -12.85 6.79
CA SER A 408 12.23 -12.62 5.48
C SER A 408 11.44 -11.67 4.57
N GLN A 409 10.51 -10.92 5.11
CA GLN A 409 9.76 -9.93 4.37
C GLN A 409 10.63 -8.72 4.05
N ILE A 410 10.52 -8.22 2.83
CA ILE A 410 11.24 -7.05 2.36
C ILE A 410 10.29 -6.01 1.78
N LYS A 411 10.82 -4.81 1.54
CA LYS A 411 10.16 -3.78 0.74
C LYS A 411 10.98 -3.53 -0.52
N LEU A 412 10.40 -3.85 -1.68
CA LEU A 412 11.03 -3.71 -2.98
C LEU A 412 10.23 -2.72 -3.84
N MET A 413 10.84 -1.61 -4.23
CA MET A 413 10.19 -0.52 -4.98
C MET A 413 8.87 -0.04 -4.36
N GLY A 414 8.79 -0.05 -3.03
CA GLY A 414 7.58 0.31 -2.27
C GLY A 414 6.55 -0.82 -2.11
N HIS A 415 6.76 -1.96 -2.75
CA HIS A 415 5.92 -3.14 -2.57
C HIS A 415 6.40 -3.99 -1.40
N ARG A 416 5.46 -4.47 -0.61
CA ARG A 416 5.71 -5.47 0.42
C ARG A 416 5.86 -6.83 -0.25
N VAL A 417 7.00 -7.48 -0.09
CA VAL A 417 7.36 -8.75 -0.74
C VAL A 417 7.74 -9.77 0.32
N GLU A 418 7.06 -10.90 0.31
CA GLU A 418 7.44 -12.09 1.06
C GLU A 418 8.38 -12.93 0.20
N LEU A 419 9.64 -13.09 0.58
CA LEU A 419 10.58 -13.92 -0.16
C LEU A 419 10.10 -15.37 -0.27
N PHE A 420 9.39 -15.87 0.75
CA PHE A 420 8.76 -17.20 0.72
C PHE A 420 7.68 -17.35 -0.36
N GLU A 421 6.99 -16.27 -0.76
CA GLU A 421 6.02 -16.33 -1.88
C GLU A 421 6.73 -16.64 -3.20
N ILE A 422 7.92 -16.04 -3.41
CA ILE A 422 8.75 -16.31 -4.59
C ILE A 422 9.27 -17.75 -4.57
N GLU A 423 9.73 -18.22 -3.41
CA GLU A 423 10.18 -19.60 -3.23
C GLU A 423 9.04 -20.61 -3.46
N ALA A 424 7.84 -20.33 -2.94
CA ALA A 424 6.66 -21.16 -3.15
C ALA A 424 6.27 -21.22 -4.63
N ALA A 425 6.30 -20.09 -5.34
CA ALA A 425 6.01 -20.02 -6.75
C ALA A 425 7.01 -20.82 -7.59
N ALA A 426 8.30 -20.84 -7.18
CA ALA A 426 9.34 -21.63 -7.84
C ALA A 426 9.14 -23.14 -7.61
N ARG A 427 8.78 -23.55 -6.38
CA ARG A 427 8.54 -24.96 -6.02
C ARG A 427 7.26 -25.54 -6.64
N ALA A 428 6.27 -24.72 -6.93
CA ALA A 428 4.96 -25.18 -7.42
C ALA A 428 4.96 -25.62 -8.90
N GLY A 429 6.08 -25.58 -9.63
CA GLY A 429 6.22 -26.02 -11.02
C GLY A 429 6.80 -27.42 -11.15
N GLU A 430 6.75 -27.93 -12.38
CA GLU A 430 7.37 -29.22 -12.70
C GLU A 430 8.88 -29.15 -12.49
N GLY A 431 9.43 -30.00 -11.62
CA GLY A 431 10.85 -30.19 -11.39
C GLY A 431 11.54 -29.25 -10.41
N GLY A 432 10.84 -28.34 -9.73
CA GLY A 432 11.38 -27.55 -8.62
C GLY A 432 11.27 -28.30 -7.30
N GLU A 433 12.39 -28.81 -6.74
CA GLU A 433 12.38 -29.55 -5.48
C GLU A 433 12.48 -28.62 -4.28
N ASP A 434 13.43 -27.70 -4.28
CA ASP A 434 13.59 -26.69 -3.23
C ASP A 434 14.03 -25.33 -3.81
N ALA A 435 13.75 -24.26 -3.09
CA ALA A 435 14.06 -22.91 -3.53
C ALA A 435 14.37 -21.99 -2.35
N CYS A 436 15.31 -21.05 -2.57
CA CYS A 436 15.71 -20.06 -1.59
C CYS A 436 15.90 -18.69 -2.24
N CYS A 437 15.16 -17.69 -1.76
CA CYS A 437 15.20 -16.34 -2.29
C CYS A 437 15.91 -15.38 -1.33
N PHE A 438 16.70 -14.47 -1.90
CA PHE A 438 17.41 -13.41 -1.18
C PHE A 438 17.19 -12.06 -1.83
N PHE A 439 17.31 -11.03 -1.01
CA PHE A 439 17.27 -9.65 -1.46
C PHE A 439 18.62 -8.97 -1.24
N GLN A 440 19.19 -8.45 -2.30
CA GLN A 440 20.40 -7.64 -2.29
C GLN A 440 20.04 -6.17 -2.25
N ALA A 441 20.11 -5.54 -1.08
CA ALA A 441 19.61 -4.19 -0.83
C ALA A 441 20.32 -3.10 -1.65
N GLU A 442 21.65 -3.19 -1.87
CA GLU A 442 22.44 -2.18 -2.57
C GLU A 442 22.05 -2.04 -4.05
N LYS A 443 21.60 -3.13 -4.66
CA LYS A 443 21.19 -3.20 -6.07
C LYS A 443 19.68 -3.28 -6.25
N GLU A 444 18.94 -3.46 -5.15
CA GLU A 444 17.50 -3.77 -5.13
C GLU A 444 17.16 -5.00 -6.01
N TRP A 445 17.98 -6.05 -5.93
CA TRP A 445 17.83 -7.26 -6.73
C TRP A 445 17.35 -8.43 -5.89
N LEU A 446 16.44 -9.20 -6.48
CA LEU A 446 16.06 -10.53 -5.99
C LEU A 446 16.96 -11.58 -6.66
N TRP A 447 17.51 -12.46 -5.82
CA TRP A 447 18.25 -13.65 -6.20
C TRP A 447 17.44 -14.88 -5.85
N LEU A 448 17.29 -15.81 -6.76
CA LEU A 448 16.58 -17.06 -6.52
C LEU A 448 17.49 -18.24 -6.83
N PHE A 449 17.76 -19.05 -5.84
CA PHE A 449 18.43 -20.35 -5.97
C PHE A 449 17.37 -21.43 -6.01
N VAL A 450 17.44 -22.34 -6.97
CA VAL A 450 16.48 -23.44 -7.16
C VAL A 450 17.20 -24.76 -7.30
N GLN A 451 16.75 -25.76 -6.55
CA GLN A 451 17.17 -27.13 -6.73
C GLN A 451 16.34 -27.76 -7.83
N SER A 452 17.02 -28.17 -8.90
CA SER A 452 16.41 -28.94 -9.97
C SER A 452 17.49 -29.57 -10.86
N ALA A 453 17.25 -30.79 -11.29
CA ALA A 453 18.05 -31.49 -12.28
C ALA A 453 17.54 -31.31 -13.72
N THR A 454 16.30 -30.82 -13.89
CA THR A 454 15.58 -30.89 -15.17
C THR A 454 15.04 -29.53 -15.65
N VAL A 455 14.86 -28.58 -14.77
CA VAL A 455 14.26 -27.28 -15.13
C VAL A 455 15.26 -26.37 -15.81
N GLU A 456 14.89 -25.84 -16.97
CA GLU A 456 15.63 -24.78 -17.64
C GLU A 456 15.23 -23.38 -17.14
N SER A 457 16.19 -22.45 -17.13
CA SER A 457 15.97 -21.07 -16.66
C SER A 457 14.81 -20.37 -17.35
N ALA A 458 14.65 -20.56 -18.67
CA ALA A 458 13.58 -19.92 -19.44
C ALA A 458 12.19 -20.43 -19.01
N GLY A 459 12.04 -21.75 -18.82
CA GLY A 459 10.79 -22.36 -18.37
C GLY A 459 10.37 -21.88 -16.97
N LEU A 460 11.35 -21.79 -16.06
CA LEU A 460 11.09 -21.30 -14.71
C LEU A 460 10.72 -19.81 -14.69
N PHE A 461 11.35 -18.97 -15.50
CA PHE A 461 10.96 -17.56 -15.62
C PHE A 461 9.52 -17.40 -16.12
N GLU A 462 9.11 -18.17 -17.12
CA GLU A 462 7.72 -18.13 -17.61
C GLU A 462 6.72 -18.62 -16.56
N GLN A 463 7.06 -19.64 -15.80
CA GLN A 463 6.27 -20.10 -14.66
C GLN A 463 6.11 -19.01 -13.59
N LEU A 464 7.21 -18.35 -13.19
CA LEU A 464 7.18 -17.27 -12.22
C LEU A 464 6.32 -16.10 -12.70
N LYS A 465 6.42 -15.70 -13.97
CA LYS A 465 5.61 -14.62 -14.56
C LYS A 465 4.10 -14.91 -14.55
N ARG A 466 3.69 -16.18 -14.60
CA ARG A 466 2.27 -16.55 -14.50
C ARG A 466 1.70 -16.39 -13.10
N ARG A 467 2.55 -16.41 -12.06
CA ARG A 467 2.18 -16.46 -10.65
C ARG A 467 2.47 -15.19 -9.89
N LEU A 468 3.56 -14.53 -10.23
CA LEU A 468 4.10 -13.39 -9.49
C LEU A 468 3.98 -12.08 -10.27
N PRO A 469 3.66 -10.98 -9.59
CA PRO A 469 3.77 -9.64 -10.17
C PRO A 469 5.19 -9.36 -10.69
N ALA A 470 5.31 -8.51 -11.69
CA ALA A 470 6.57 -8.22 -12.36
C ALA A 470 7.70 -7.77 -11.41
N PHE A 471 7.37 -7.01 -10.35
CA PHE A 471 8.35 -6.57 -9.36
C PHE A 471 8.89 -7.69 -8.46
N MET A 472 8.22 -8.85 -8.39
CA MET A 472 8.66 -10.03 -7.64
C MET A 472 9.49 -11.01 -8.47
N ILE A 473 9.68 -10.77 -9.77
CA ILE A 473 10.46 -11.66 -10.65
C ILE A 473 11.95 -11.46 -10.32
N PRO A 474 12.68 -12.56 -9.96
CA PRO A 474 14.09 -12.48 -9.61
C PRO A 474 14.94 -11.96 -10.76
N ARG A 475 15.86 -11.06 -10.45
CA ARG A 475 16.84 -10.56 -11.43
C ARG A 475 17.98 -11.54 -11.67
N ARG A 476 18.25 -12.42 -10.70
CA ARG A 476 19.25 -13.48 -10.78
C ARG A 476 18.62 -14.80 -10.41
N LEU A 477 18.86 -15.80 -11.27
CA LEU A 477 18.38 -17.16 -11.10
C LEU A 477 19.57 -18.11 -11.17
N VAL A 478 19.73 -18.95 -10.15
CA VAL A 478 20.77 -19.96 -10.04
C VAL A 478 20.10 -21.31 -9.85
N ILE A 479 20.18 -22.18 -10.87
CA ILE A 479 19.63 -23.54 -10.83
C ILE A 479 20.76 -24.53 -10.61
N ARG A 480 20.55 -25.49 -9.70
CA ARG A 480 21.53 -26.52 -9.35
C ARG A 480 20.86 -27.87 -9.10
N PRO A 481 21.57 -28.98 -9.33
CA PRO A 481 21.06 -30.31 -8.98
C PRO A 481 20.82 -30.50 -7.48
N ALA A 482 21.57 -29.77 -6.61
CA ALA A 482 21.39 -29.81 -5.16
C ALA A 482 21.71 -28.44 -4.56
N LEU A 483 20.93 -28.02 -3.57
CA LEU A 483 21.23 -26.88 -2.69
C LEU A 483 21.99 -27.37 -1.45
N PRO A 484 22.86 -26.53 -0.85
CA PRO A 484 23.50 -26.87 0.41
C PRO A 484 22.44 -27.02 1.52
N VAL A 485 22.59 -28.06 2.35
CA VAL A 485 21.67 -28.36 3.44
C VAL A 485 22.41 -28.45 4.78
N LEU A 486 21.74 -28.06 5.84
CA LEU A 486 22.19 -28.22 7.22
C LEU A 486 22.04 -29.70 7.65
N ALA A 487 22.65 -30.09 8.78
CA ALA A 487 22.54 -31.44 9.36
C ALA A 487 21.11 -31.92 9.61
N ASN A 488 20.15 -30.98 9.73
CA ASN A 488 18.72 -31.28 9.92
C ASN A 488 17.93 -31.35 8.60
N GLY A 489 18.60 -31.34 7.44
CA GLY A 489 17.99 -31.46 6.13
C GLY A 489 17.39 -30.17 5.55
N LYS A 490 17.45 -29.05 6.25
CA LYS A 490 16.98 -27.76 5.74
C LYS A 490 18.05 -27.08 4.89
N VAL A 491 17.61 -26.31 3.87
CA VAL A 491 18.53 -25.50 3.03
C VAL A 491 19.39 -24.59 3.90
N ASP A 492 20.69 -24.63 3.67
CA ASP A 492 21.65 -23.74 4.34
C ASP A 492 21.62 -22.34 3.68
N ARG A 493 20.71 -21.53 4.17
CA ARG A 493 20.55 -20.16 3.70
C ARG A 493 21.81 -19.30 3.90
N ARG A 494 22.63 -19.58 4.93
CA ARG A 494 23.84 -18.78 5.20
C ARG A 494 24.90 -19.00 4.11
N SER A 495 25.13 -20.25 3.72
CA SER A 495 26.05 -20.57 2.64
C SER A 495 25.62 -19.95 1.31
N LEU A 496 24.32 -20.01 0.97
CA LEU A 496 23.79 -19.39 -0.25
C LEU A 496 23.86 -17.86 -0.22
N MET A 497 23.66 -17.25 0.94
CA MET A 497 23.79 -15.78 1.12
C MET A 497 25.24 -15.33 0.92
N ALA A 498 26.21 -16.01 1.52
CA ALA A 498 27.63 -15.74 1.33
C ALA A 498 28.07 -15.87 -0.15
N GLU A 499 27.50 -16.85 -0.85
CA GLU A 499 27.75 -17.01 -2.28
C GLU A 499 27.15 -15.86 -3.11
N MET A 500 25.92 -15.45 -2.82
CA MET A 500 25.30 -14.28 -3.45
C MET A 500 26.19 -13.03 -3.29
N GLU A 501 26.68 -12.79 -2.06
CA GLU A 501 27.57 -11.67 -1.77
C GLU A 501 28.89 -11.76 -2.56
N ALA A 502 29.52 -12.93 -2.61
CA ALA A 502 30.75 -13.15 -3.39
C ALA A 502 30.55 -12.91 -4.89
N GLN A 503 29.45 -13.42 -5.47
CA GLN A 503 29.12 -13.19 -6.88
C GLN A 503 28.74 -11.75 -7.19
N SER A 504 28.22 -11.02 -6.22
CA SER A 504 27.84 -9.62 -6.39
C SER A 504 29.04 -8.67 -6.45
N HIS A 505 30.16 -9.02 -5.81
CA HIS A 505 31.39 -8.24 -5.82
C HIS A 505 32.28 -8.53 -7.04
N GLY A 506 32.10 -9.68 -7.70
CA GLY A 506 32.87 -10.10 -8.87
C GLY A 506 32.31 -9.66 -10.23
N ALA A 507 31.17 -8.97 -10.25
CA ALA A 507 30.49 -8.50 -11.46
C ALA A 507 30.41 -6.96 -11.52
N GLY A 508 31.51 -6.28 -11.13
CA GLY A 508 31.71 -4.85 -11.21
C GLY A 508 32.43 -4.44 -12.49
#